data_5bbad1728656543c1cbb73d11380b15e
#
_entry.id   5bbad1728656543c1cbb73d11380b15e
#
_cell.length_a   1.000
_cell.length_b   1.000
_cell.length_c   1.000
_cell.angle_alpha   90.00
_cell.angle_beta   90.00
_cell.angle_gamma   90.00
#
_symmetry.space_group_name_H-M   'P 1'
#
loop_
_entity.id
_entity.type
_entity.pdbx_description
1 polymer ?
#
loop_
_entity_poly.entity_id
_entity_poly.type
_entity_poly.pdbx_seq_one_letter_code
_entity_poly.pdbx_strand_id
1 'polypeptide(L)'
;MTASEMRIIQTDQQAHLRPMAQLCADAFSGGKYVDQYCDNYIGNSHYDWQVSRLALDGEQVIHHWGVWGYQMRVESAQLKVAGIGAVVTHPDYRKQGVMHRAANASFAAMLQDGYDLSILRGRHYVEMGYARAWNYVTYRLKLEELPAIELTKPYQPLQPEQVAEMDALYNQSHASFIGTAIRPTFHNRHPEDIGVYAWFDPHGGLEGYIRAFPAEDNPRALTCLEATGDPRQGLAVLRDLFKNGDYDSLAFFTL
;
A
#
# COMPACT_ATOMS: atom_id res chain seq x y z
N MET A 1 2.85 -30.45 -30.80
CA MET A 1 2.73 -29.90 -29.45
C MET A 1 1.32 -29.35 -29.33
N THR A 2 0.44 -29.99 -28.55
CA THR A 2 -0.88 -29.44 -28.23
C THR A 2 -0.66 -28.14 -27.48
N ALA A 3 -1.25 -27.05 -27.96
CA ALA A 3 -1.23 -25.77 -27.24
C ALA A 3 -1.76 -26.04 -25.82
N SER A 4 -0.94 -25.76 -24.82
CA SER A 4 -1.36 -25.83 -23.43
C SER A 4 -2.52 -24.84 -23.26
N GLU A 5 -3.65 -25.31 -22.72
CA GLU A 5 -4.84 -24.48 -22.58
C GLU A 5 -4.66 -23.53 -21.39
N MET A 6 -4.53 -22.24 -21.68
CA MET A 6 -4.42 -21.21 -20.66
C MET A 6 -5.71 -21.15 -19.81
N ARG A 7 -5.58 -21.34 -18.51
CA ARG A 7 -6.68 -21.37 -17.54
C ARG A 7 -6.63 -20.16 -16.61
N ILE A 8 -7.77 -19.56 -16.34
CA ILE A 8 -7.94 -18.57 -15.27
C ILE A 8 -8.49 -19.29 -14.05
N ILE A 9 -7.82 -19.17 -12.92
CA ILE A 9 -8.17 -19.84 -11.67
C ILE A 9 -8.23 -18.86 -10.51
N GLN A 10 -8.93 -19.24 -9.45
CA GLN A 10 -8.85 -18.61 -8.15
C GLN A 10 -7.46 -18.87 -7.53
N THR A 11 -6.95 -17.93 -6.76
CA THR A 11 -5.69 -18.13 -6.02
C THR A 11 -5.89 -19.08 -4.84
N ASP A 12 -4.83 -19.81 -4.49
CA ASP A 12 -4.76 -20.67 -3.32
C ASP A 12 -3.42 -20.45 -2.61
N GLN A 13 -3.47 -20.23 -1.29
CA GLN A 13 -2.27 -19.88 -0.53
C GLN A 13 -1.23 -21.00 -0.53
N GLN A 14 -1.64 -22.22 -0.34
CA GLN A 14 -0.69 -23.36 -0.24
C GLN A 14 -0.05 -23.67 -1.59
N ALA A 15 -0.85 -23.65 -2.66
CA ALA A 15 -0.39 -24.04 -3.99
C ALA A 15 0.34 -22.90 -4.73
N HIS A 16 -0.08 -21.64 -4.53
CA HIS A 16 0.29 -20.56 -5.46
C HIS A 16 1.13 -19.44 -4.85
N LEU A 17 1.25 -19.34 -3.50
CA LEU A 17 1.91 -18.20 -2.85
C LEU A 17 3.32 -17.97 -3.43
N ARG A 18 4.17 -18.98 -3.42
CA ARG A 18 5.56 -18.83 -3.87
C ARG A 18 5.68 -18.60 -5.39
N PRO A 19 4.98 -19.32 -6.27
CA PRO A 19 4.97 -19.00 -7.71
C PRO A 19 4.47 -17.60 -8.04
N MET A 20 3.45 -17.09 -7.35
CA MET A 20 2.96 -15.71 -7.49
C MET A 20 4.00 -14.69 -7.03
N ALA A 21 4.60 -14.92 -5.86
CA ALA A 21 5.64 -14.08 -5.31
C ALA A 21 6.85 -13.99 -6.25
N GLN A 22 7.25 -15.11 -6.86
CA GLN A 22 8.32 -15.14 -7.85
C GLN A 22 7.96 -14.29 -9.08
N LEU A 23 6.77 -14.47 -9.66
CA LEU A 23 6.32 -13.68 -10.81
C LEU A 23 6.29 -12.18 -10.50
N CYS A 24 5.84 -11.81 -9.30
CA CYS A 24 5.85 -10.41 -8.84
C CYS A 24 7.27 -9.88 -8.66
N ALA A 25 8.15 -10.65 -8.01
CA ALA A 25 9.53 -10.27 -7.80
C ALA A 25 10.28 -10.07 -9.13
N ASP A 26 10.09 -10.97 -10.08
CA ASP A 26 10.68 -10.87 -11.42
C ASP A 26 10.25 -9.57 -12.14
N ALA A 27 8.99 -9.20 -11.99
CA ALA A 27 8.44 -8.04 -12.66
C ALA A 27 8.79 -6.70 -11.99
N PHE A 28 8.85 -6.65 -10.66
CA PHE A 28 8.92 -5.40 -9.91
C PHE A 28 10.26 -5.17 -9.21
N SER A 29 11.05 -6.21 -8.98
CA SER A 29 12.32 -6.11 -8.25
C SER A 29 13.49 -6.86 -8.90
N GLY A 30 13.35 -7.27 -10.18
CA GLY A 30 14.39 -8.01 -10.89
C GLY A 30 14.72 -9.35 -10.26
N GLY A 31 13.71 -10.07 -9.75
CA GLY A 31 13.83 -11.38 -9.12
C GLY A 31 14.27 -11.36 -7.65
N LYS A 32 14.40 -10.15 -7.06
CA LYS A 32 14.76 -9.99 -5.64
C LYS A 32 13.53 -10.02 -4.75
N TYR A 33 13.74 -10.23 -3.45
CA TYR A 33 12.72 -10.10 -2.40
C TYR A 33 11.53 -11.06 -2.49
N VAL A 34 11.70 -12.25 -3.09
CA VAL A 34 10.62 -13.25 -3.20
C VAL A 34 10.03 -13.59 -1.84
N ASP A 35 10.89 -13.78 -0.82
CA ASP A 35 10.44 -14.12 0.53
C ASP A 35 9.65 -12.97 1.17
N GLN A 36 10.03 -11.71 0.94
CA GLN A 36 9.24 -10.55 1.38
C GLN A 36 7.87 -10.47 0.69
N TYR A 37 7.78 -10.84 -0.60
CA TYR A 37 6.47 -10.97 -1.26
C TYR A 37 5.63 -12.08 -0.64
N CYS A 38 6.25 -13.23 -0.28
CA CYS A 38 5.54 -14.30 0.40
C CYS A 38 5.05 -13.88 1.79
N ASP A 39 5.94 -13.31 2.61
CA ASP A 39 5.68 -13.11 4.02
C ASP A 39 4.87 -11.82 4.30
N ASN A 40 5.24 -10.70 3.67
CA ASN A 40 4.70 -9.40 4.05
C ASN A 40 3.67 -8.86 3.06
N TYR A 41 3.86 -9.08 1.76
CA TYR A 41 3.02 -8.44 0.76
C TYR A 41 1.77 -9.25 0.41
N ILE A 42 1.88 -10.57 0.33
CA ILE A 42 0.77 -11.46 -0.03
C ILE A 42 0.35 -12.31 1.18
N GLY A 43 1.27 -13.10 1.77
CA GLY A 43 0.95 -14.15 2.72
C GLY A 43 0.30 -13.65 4.02
N ASN A 44 0.89 -12.63 4.64
CA ASN A 44 0.45 -12.06 5.93
C ASN A 44 -0.25 -10.71 5.79
N SER A 45 -0.84 -10.43 4.63
CA SER A 45 -1.57 -9.21 4.35
C SER A 45 -3.09 -9.46 4.28
N HIS A 46 -3.86 -8.41 4.02
CA HIS A 46 -5.29 -8.51 3.73
C HIS A 46 -5.56 -8.99 2.29
N TYR A 47 -4.67 -9.84 1.75
CA TYR A 47 -4.84 -10.42 0.42
C TYR A 47 -6.07 -11.32 0.38
N ASP A 48 -6.96 -11.04 -0.56
CA ASP A 48 -8.20 -11.79 -0.71
C ASP A 48 -8.02 -12.94 -1.72
N TRP A 49 -7.84 -14.13 -1.16
CA TRP A 49 -7.64 -15.38 -1.91
C TRP A 49 -8.88 -15.82 -2.69
N GLN A 50 -10.07 -15.36 -2.31
CA GLN A 50 -11.33 -15.75 -2.94
C GLN A 50 -11.58 -15.02 -4.26
N VAL A 51 -11.19 -13.74 -4.32
CA VAL A 51 -11.46 -12.88 -5.47
C VAL A 51 -10.25 -12.61 -6.36
N SER A 52 -9.03 -12.84 -5.85
CA SER A 52 -7.81 -12.77 -6.66
C SER A 52 -7.75 -13.87 -7.71
N ARG A 53 -7.07 -13.62 -8.82
CA ARG A 53 -7.00 -14.55 -9.96
C ARG A 53 -5.59 -14.75 -10.48
N LEU A 54 -5.34 -15.97 -10.94
CA LEU A 54 -4.15 -16.33 -11.71
C LEU A 54 -4.53 -16.77 -13.12
N ALA A 55 -3.60 -16.63 -14.04
CA ALA A 55 -3.59 -17.41 -15.26
C ALA A 55 -2.44 -18.43 -15.19
N LEU A 56 -2.74 -19.64 -15.58
CA LEU A 56 -1.78 -20.74 -15.72
C LEU A 56 -1.66 -21.15 -17.19
N ASP A 57 -0.44 -21.50 -17.59
CA ASP A 57 -0.15 -22.29 -18.78
C ASP A 57 0.49 -23.60 -18.33
N GLY A 58 -0.27 -24.70 -18.37
CA GLY A 58 0.09 -25.91 -17.63
C GLY A 58 0.14 -25.63 -16.12
N GLU A 59 1.33 -25.82 -15.52
CA GLU A 59 1.60 -25.56 -14.11
C GLU A 59 2.26 -24.19 -13.88
N GLN A 60 2.66 -23.48 -14.94
CA GLN A 60 3.34 -22.20 -14.84
C GLN A 60 2.35 -21.07 -14.54
N VAL A 61 2.61 -20.27 -13.51
CA VAL A 61 1.90 -19.01 -13.26
C VAL A 61 2.41 -17.97 -14.24
N ILE A 62 1.53 -17.52 -15.14
CA ILE A 62 1.85 -16.57 -16.20
C ILE A 62 1.22 -15.19 -16.01
N HIS A 63 0.24 -15.09 -15.10
CA HIS A 63 -0.39 -13.81 -14.75
C HIS A 63 -0.91 -13.85 -13.33
N HIS A 64 -0.85 -12.69 -12.66
CA HIS A 64 -1.44 -12.45 -11.36
C HIS A 64 -2.28 -11.17 -11.40
N TRP A 65 -3.49 -11.26 -10.85
CA TRP A 65 -4.40 -10.16 -10.55
C TRP A 65 -4.71 -10.22 -9.07
N GLY A 66 -3.98 -9.41 -8.27
CA GLY A 66 -4.11 -9.42 -6.82
C GLY A 66 -5.16 -8.45 -6.31
N VAL A 67 -5.87 -8.85 -5.27
CA VAL A 67 -6.89 -8.06 -4.58
C VAL A 67 -6.57 -8.05 -3.09
N TRP A 68 -6.57 -6.85 -2.48
CA TRP A 68 -6.50 -6.62 -1.04
C TRP A 68 -7.79 -5.97 -0.59
N GLY A 69 -8.55 -6.68 0.25
CA GLY A 69 -9.82 -6.19 0.77
C GLY A 69 -9.62 -5.22 1.94
N TYR A 70 -10.37 -4.13 1.97
CA TYR A 70 -10.41 -3.20 3.11
C TYR A 70 -11.69 -2.39 3.14
N GLN A 71 -11.91 -1.65 4.23
CA GLN A 71 -13.02 -0.71 4.37
C GLN A 71 -12.54 0.71 4.08
N MET A 72 -13.39 1.50 3.40
CA MET A 72 -13.14 2.91 3.08
C MET A 72 -14.32 3.77 3.53
N ARG A 73 -14.02 4.97 4.03
CA ARG A 73 -15.03 5.98 4.36
C ARG A 73 -15.43 6.75 3.10
N VAL A 74 -16.73 6.77 2.82
CA VAL A 74 -17.30 7.61 1.76
C VAL A 74 -18.52 8.31 2.34
N GLU A 75 -18.38 9.57 2.69
CA GLU A 75 -19.38 10.34 3.46
C GLU A 75 -19.73 9.62 4.77
N SER A 76 -21.00 9.28 4.99
CA SER A 76 -21.48 8.52 6.14
C SER A 76 -21.40 7.00 5.97
N ALA A 77 -21.05 6.51 4.78
CA ALA A 77 -20.97 5.10 4.47
C ALA A 77 -19.56 4.53 4.68
N GLN A 78 -19.52 3.24 4.96
CA GLN A 78 -18.31 2.43 4.92
C GLN A 78 -18.46 1.41 3.80
N LEU A 79 -17.60 1.50 2.81
CA LEU A 79 -17.62 0.65 1.63
C LEU A 79 -16.57 -0.45 1.73
N LYS A 80 -16.92 -1.67 1.30
CA LYS A 80 -15.98 -2.76 1.09
C LYS A 80 -15.25 -2.53 -0.23
N VAL A 81 -13.95 -2.30 -0.16
CA VAL A 81 -13.13 -1.89 -1.30
C VAL A 81 -12.11 -2.94 -1.65
N ALA A 82 -12.01 -3.25 -2.94
CA ALA A 82 -10.96 -4.08 -3.52
C ALA A 82 -9.79 -3.19 -3.98
N GLY A 83 -8.69 -3.19 -3.23
CA GLY A 83 -7.42 -2.62 -3.68
C GLY A 83 -6.76 -3.56 -4.67
N ILE A 84 -6.71 -3.19 -5.94
CA ILE A 84 -6.06 -4.01 -6.98
C ILE A 84 -4.58 -3.70 -7.00
N GLY A 85 -3.76 -4.73 -6.87
CA GLY A 85 -2.31 -4.61 -6.86
C GLY A 85 -1.59 -5.82 -7.45
N ALA A 86 -0.28 -5.71 -7.56
CA ALA A 86 0.58 -6.76 -8.11
C ALA A 86 0.05 -7.36 -9.43
N VAL A 87 -0.52 -6.51 -10.29
CA VAL A 87 -1.00 -6.95 -11.60
C VAL A 87 0.21 -7.14 -12.50
N VAL A 88 0.48 -8.38 -12.84
CA VAL A 88 1.63 -8.75 -13.65
C VAL A 88 1.28 -9.85 -14.67
N THR A 89 1.82 -9.70 -15.88
CA THR A 89 1.78 -10.75 -16.91
C THR A 89 3.21 -11.05 -17.33
N HIS A 90 3.56 -12.35 -17.34
CA HIS A 90 4.85 -12.81 -17.85
C HIS A 90 5.11 -12.24 -19.26
N PRO A 91 6.31 -11.78 -19.59
CA PRO A 91 6.61 -11.08 -20.84
C PRO A 91 6.09 -11.81 -22.09
N ASP A 92 6.29 -13.10 -22.18
CA ASP A 92 5.93 -13.92 -23.35
C ASP A 92 4.41 -14.05 -23.57
N TYR A 93 3.60 -13.72 -22.55
CA TYR A 93 2.13 -13.81 -22.59
C TYR A 93 1.44 -12.44 -22.63
N ARG A 94 2.22 -11.36 -22.78
CA ARG A 94 1.67 -9.99 -22.90
C ARG A 94 0.93 -9.82 -24.22
N LYS A 95 -0.02 -8.86 -24.24
CA LYS A 95 -0.84 -8.51 -25.42
C LYS A 95 -1.73 -9.67 -25.96
N GLN A 96 -1.97 -10.69 -25.14
CA GLN A 96 -2.83 -11.84 -25.49
C GLN A 96 -4.15 -11.83 -24.72
N GLY A 97 -4.55 -10.71 -24.12
CA GLY A 97 -5.82 -10.56 -23.39
C GLY A 97 -5.86 -11.25 -22.02
N VAL A 98 -4.74 -11.79 -21.52
CA VAL A 98 -4.66 -12.55 -20.24
C VAL A 98 -5.17 -11.70 -19.08
N MET A 99 -4.69 -10.45 -18.97
CA MET A 99 -5.09 -9.51 -17.92
C MET A 99 -6.61 -9.27 -17.92
N HIS A 100 -7.23 -9.04 -19.08
CA HIS A 100 -8.69 -8.81 -19.18
C HIS A 100 -9.50 -10.02 -18.73
N ARG A 101 -9.05 -11.23 -19.10
CA ARG A 101 -9.72 -12.47 -18.69
C ARG A 101 -9.65 -12.68 -17.17
N ALA A 102 -8.47 -12.45 -16.57
CA ALA A 102 -8.28 -12.56 -15.13
C ALA A 102 -9.08 -11.48 -14.37
N ALA A 103 -9.03 -10.22 -14.84
CA ALA A 103 -9.80 -9.13 -14.27
C ALA A 103 -11.30 -9.39 -14.29
N ASN A 104 -11.87 -9.82 -15.43
CA ASN A 104 -13.29 -10.13 -15.53
C ASN A 104 -13.73 -11.25 -14.59
N ALA A 105 -12.91 -12.30 -14.45
CA ALA A 105 -13.17 -13.38 -13.49
C ALA A 105 -13.07 -12.90 -12.03
N SER A 106 -12.16 -11.95 -11.75
CA SER A 106 -12.05 -11.32 -10.43
C SER A 106 -13.24 -10.41 -10.15
N PHE A 107 -13.67 -9.58 -11.11
CA PHE A 107 -14.83 -8.69 -10.95
C PHE A 107 -16.12 -9.47 -10.66
N ALA A 108 -16.33 -10.58 -11.37
CA ALA A 108 -17.45 -11.46 -11.09
C ALA A 108 -17.43 -12.02 -9.67
N ALA A 109 -16.25 -12.42 -9.18
CA ALA A 109 -16.10 -12.93 -7.82
C ALA A 109 -16.25 -11.79 -6.77
N MET A 110 -15.67 -10.62 -7.01
CA MET A 110 -15.83 -9.45 -6.13
C MET A 110 -17.29 -9.05 -5.97
N LEU A 111 -18.06 -9.07 -7.06
CA LEU A 111 -19.50 -8.77 -7.03
C LEU A 111 -20.26 -9.77 -6.16
N GLN A 112 -19.93 -11.07 -6.26
CA GLN A 112 -20.53 -12.12 -5.43
C GLN A 112 -20.14 -12.02 -3.96
N ASP A 113 -18.92 -11.53 -3.68
CA ASP A 113 -18.35 -11.36 -2.33
C ASP A 113 -18.71 -10.00 -1.69
N GLY A 114 -19.59 -9.23 -2.36
CA GLY A 114 -20.14 -7.98 -1.82
C GLY A 114 -19.16 -6.81 -1.76
N TYR A 115 -18.21 -6.75 -2.68
CA TYR A 115 -17.40 -5.55 -2.88
C TYR A 115 -18.23 -4.44 -3.53
N ASP A 116 -18.17 -3.25 -2.97
CA ASP A 116 -18.89 -2.08 -3.46
C ASP A 116 -18.15 -1.40 -4.62
N LEU A 117 -16.82 -1.36 -4.54
CA LEU A 117 -15.98 -0.78 -5.58
C LEU A 117 -14.57 -1.37 -5.56
N SER A 118 -13.81 -1.10 -6.63
CA SER A 118 -12.38 -1.39 -6.67
C SER A 118 -11.58 -0.16 -7.04
N ILE A 119 -10.36 -0.06 -6.50
CA ILE A 119 -9.41 0.99 -6.80
C ILE A 119 -8.06 0.41 -7.17
N LEU A 120 -7.36 1.12 -8.05
CA LEU A 120 -6.00 0.76 -8.47
C LEU A 120 -5.22 2.00 -8.91
N ARG A 121 -3.92 1.83 -9.06
CA ARG A 121 -3.03 2.84 -9.63
C ARG A 121 -2.56 2.41 -11.03
N GLY A 122 -2.84 3.23 -12.04
CA GLY A 122 -2.34 3.00 -13.39
C GLY A 122 -3.22 3.62 -14.47
N ARG A 123 -2.67 3.73 -15.68
CA ARG A 123 -3.36 4.35 -16.84
C ARG A 123 -4.04 3.33 -17.76
N HIS A 124 -3.72 2.05 -17.60
CA HIS A 124 -4.08 0.99 -18.55
C HIS A 124 -5.45 0.37 -18.31
N TYR A 125 -6.21 0.87 -17.33
CA TYR A 125 -7.42 0.20 -16.84
C TYR A 125 -8.72 0.93 -17.23
N VAL A 126 -8.62 2.04 -17.96
CA VAL A 126 -9.80 2.81 -18.41
C VAL A 126 -10.75 1.96 -19.25
N GLU A 127 -10.20 1.11 -20.14
CA GLU A 127 -11.00 0.19 -20.98
C GLU A 127 -11.76 -0.88 -20.16
N MET A 128 -11.38 -1.08 -18.89
CA MET A 128 -12.05 -1.98 -17.95
C MET A 128 -13.11 -1.28 -17.10
N GLY A 129 -13.43 0.00 -17.39
CA GLY A 129 -14.42 0.79 -16.65
C GLY A 129 -13.87 1.61 -15.49
N TYR A 130 -12.55 1.63 -15.28
CA TYR A 130 -11.96 2.50 -14.26
C TYR A 130 -11.96 3.96 -14.71
N ALA A 131 -12.37 4.84 -13.80
CA ALA A 131 -12.28 6.28 -13.99
C ALA A 131 -11.28 6.88 -12.98
N ARG A 132 -10.70 8.03 -13.35
CA ARG A 132 -9.83 8.75 -12.42
C ARG A 132 -10.66 9.32 -11.28
N ALA A 133 -10.37 8.89 -10.05
CA ALA A 133 -11.03 9.38 -8.84
C ALA A 133 -10.31 10.61 -8.26
N TRP A 134 -8.97 10.59 -8.22
CA TRP A 134 -8.14 11.70 -7.70
C TRP A 134 -6.76 11.75 -8.37
N ASN A 135 -6.05 12.85 -8.14
CA ASN A 135 -4.66 13.01 -8.53
C ASN A 135 -3.75 12.77 -7.33
N TYR A 136 -2.66 12.09 -7.59
CA TYR A 136 -1.58 11.96 -6.63
C TYR A 136 -0.60 13.12 -6.82
N VAL A 137 -0.41 13.94 -5.79
CA VAL A 137 0.48 15.09 -5.84
C VAL A 137 1.66 14.86 -4.89
N THR A 138 2.88 15.04 -5.39
CA THR A 138 4.09 15.00 -4.58
C THR A 138 4.61 16.41 -4.42
N TYR A 139 4.74 16.86 -3.18
CA TYR A 139 5.45 18.09 -2.85
C TYR A 139 6.89 17.75 -2.49
N ARG A 140 7.82 18.56 -2.96
CA ARG A 140 9.24 18.47 -2.61
C ARG A 140 9.69 19.80 -2.04
N LEU A 141 10.28 19.77 -0.85
CA LEU A 141 10.78 20.95 -0.15
C LEU A 141 12.23 20.75 0.27
N LYS A 142 12.94 21.87 0.38
CA LYS A 142 14.24 21.95 1.02
C LYS A 142 14.08 22.36 2.49
N LEU A 143 15.14 22.19 3.29
CA LEU A 143 15.09 22.50 4.71
C LEU A 143 14.73 23.98 5.00
N GLU A 144 15.27 24.90 4.18
CA GLU A 144 15.00 26.34 4.32
C GLU A 144 13.55 26.73 4.00
N GLU A 145 12.82 25.89 3.27
CA GLU A 145 11.41 26.09 2.93
C GLU A 145 10.47 25.58 4.04
N LEU A 146 10.98 24.79 4.98
CA LEU A 146 10.22 24.37 6.15
C LEU A 146 10.17 25.47 7.20
N PRO A 147 9.01 25.75 7.80
CA PRO A 147 8.92 26.75 8.88
C PRO A 147 9.82 26.38 10.07
N ALA A 148 10.40 27.36 10.70
CA ALA A 148 11.18 27.18 11.93
C ALA A 148 10.21 26.95 13.10
N ILE A 149 9.91 25.67 13.35
CA ILE A 149 9.05 25.22 14.44
C ILE A 149 9.89 24.43 15.41
N GLU A 150 9.75 24.71 16.71
CA GLU A 150 10.44 23.99 17.78
C GLU A 150 9.64 22.74 18.18
N LEU A 151 10.37 21.69 18.55
CA LEU A 151 9.79 20.51 19.17
C LEU A 151 9.17 20.88 20.52
N THR A 152 7.89 20.62 20.69
CA THR A 152 7.20 20.81 21.96
C THR A 152 7.23 19.57 22.83
N LYS A 153 7.41 18.39 22.22
CA LYS A 153 7.50 17.08 22.88
C LYS A 153 8.62 16.25 22.26
N PRO A 154 9.30 15.43 23.07
CA PRO A 154 10.22 14.43 22.53
C PRO A 154 9.45 13.43 21.66
N TYR A 155 10.16 12.85 20.71
CA TYR A 155 9.63 11.77 19.87
C TYR A 155 10.59 10.57 19.89
N GLN A 156 10.06 9.40 19.56
CA GLN A 156 10.85 8.17 19.50
C GLN A 156 10.28 7.23 18.42
N PRO A 157 11.05 6.24 17.95
CA PRO A 157 10.52 5.18 17.10
C PRO A 157 9.33 4.48 17.76
N LEU A 158 8.26 4.27 16.99
CA LEU A 158 7.10 3.50 17.45
C LEU A 158 7.48 2.03 17.62
N GLN A 159 7.03 1.41 18.70
CA GLN A 159 7.27 -0.01 18.94
C GLN A 159 6.19 -0.87 18.27
N PRO A 160 6.50 -2.12 17.88
CA PRO A 160 5.54 -3.02 17.24
C PRO A 160 4.24 -3.21 18.02
N GLU A 161 4.33 -3.23 19.35
CA GLU A 161 3.17 -3.41 20.25
C GLU A 161 2.19 -2.24 20.20
N GLN A 162 2.63 -1.07 19.71
CA GLN A 162 1.85 0.17 19.64
C GLN A 162 1.13 0.35 18.29
N VAL A 163 1.23 -0.60 17.36
CA VAL A 163 0.58 -0.52 16.04
C VAL A 163 -0.93 -0.38 16.15
N ALA A 164 -1.54 -1.08 17.11
CA ALA A 164 -2.99 -0.99 17.33
C ALA A 164 -3.43 0.42 17.79
N GLU A 165 -2.62 1.09 18.62
CA GLU A 165 -2.86 2.47 19.04
C GLU A 165 -2.68 3.44 17.86
N MET A 166 -1.67 3.21 17.03
CA MET A 166 -1.43 3.98 15.80
C MET A 166 -2.64 3.88 14.86
N ASP A 167 -3.18 2.69 14.65
CA ASP A 167 -4.36 2.48 13.80
C ASP A 167 -5.61 3.14 14.38
N ALA A 168 -5.80 3.07 15.71
CA ALA A 168 -6.90 3.73 16.40
C ALA A 168 -6.81 5.26 16.25
N LEU A 169 -5.62 5.84 16.45
CA LEU A 169 -5.38 7.27 16.29
C LEU A 169 -5.59 7.72 14.84
N TYR A 170 -5.10 6.95 13.86
CA TYR A 170 -5.38 7.19 12.44
C TYR A 170 -6.88 7.20 12.17
N ASN A 171 -7.59 6.18 12.60
CA ASN A 171 -9.01 6.05 12.38
C ASN A 171 -9.82 7.20 13.00
N GLN A 172 -9.43 7.65 14.19
CA GLN A 172 -10.04 8.81 14.84
C GLN A 172 -9.76 10.11 14.08
N SER A 173 -8.51 10.35 13.74
CA SER A 173 -8.07 11.59 13.09
C SER A 173 -8.63 11.73 11.67
N HIS A 174 -8.87 10.61 10.97
CA HIS A 174 -9.37 10.58 9.61
C HIS A 174 -10.88 10.29 9.51
N ALA A 175 -11.59 10.27 10.63
CA ALA A 175 -13.03 9.93 10.66
C ALA A 175 -13.91 10.84 9.78
N SER A 176 -13.51 12.09 9.58
CA SER A 176 -14.24 13.08 8.78
C SER A 176 -13.74 13.19 7.32
N PHE A 177 -12.68 12.46 6.94
CA PHE A 177 -12.13 12.55 5.59
C PHE A 177 -12.68 11.46 4.68
N ILE A 178 -13.25 11.86 3.55
CA ILE A 178 -13.77 10.96 2.51
C ILE A 178 -12.61 10.33 1.75
N GLY A 179 -12.73 9.05 1.39
CA GLY A 179 -11.73 8.31 0.63
C GLY A 179 -10.60 7.73 1.48
N THR A 180 -10.69 7.84 2.81
CA THR A 180 -9.68 7.27 3.70
C THR A 180 -10.02 5.84 4.08
N ALA A 181 -8.99 4.98 4.13
CA ALA A 181 -9.15 3.60 4.60
C ALA A 181 -9.48 3.55 6.09
N ILE A 182 -10.17 2.51 6.51
CA ILE A 182 -10.37 2.16 7.93
C ILE A 182 -9.36 1.07 8.26
N ARG A 183 -8.45 1.34 9.18
CA ARG A 183 -7.40 0.41 9.58
C ARG A 183 -7.90 -0.64 10.59
N PRO A 184 -7.32 -1.84 10.60
CA PRO A 184 -6.11 -2.25 9.86
C PRO A 184 -6.37 -2.49 8.37
N THR A 185 -5.34 -2.22 7.55
CA THR A 185 -5.32 -2.50 6.12
C THR A 185 -3.96 -3.07 5.70
N PHE A 186 -3.81 -3.53 4.45
CA PHE A 186 -2.55 -4.05 3.96
C PHE A 186 -1.39 -3.03 3.97
N HIS A 187 -1.68 -1.74 4.06
CA HIS A 187 -0.66 -0.69 4.21
C HIS A 187 -0.08 -0.59 5.63
N ASN A 188 -0.61 -1.34 6.58
CA ASN A 188 -0.02 -1.46 7.89
C ASN A 188 1.26 -2.31 7.82
N ARG A 189 2.28 -1.73 7.22
CA ARG A 189 3.62 -2.30 7.31
C ARG A 189 4.10 -2.17 8.76
N HIS A 190 4.89 -3.13 9.17
CA HIS A 190 5.52 -3.12 10.49
C HIS A 190 6.28 -1.78 10.70
N PRO A 191 6.24 -1.16 11.89
CA PRO A 191 6.99 0.08 12.15
C PRO A 191 8.49 -0.02 11.85
N GLU A 192 9.07 -1.21 11.96
CA GLU A 192 10.46 -1.51 11.63
C GLU A 192 10.78 -1.36 10.14
N ASP A 193 9.80 -1.64 9.27
CA ASP A 193 9.96 -1.55 7.81
C ASP A 193 9.84 -0.10 7.30
N ILE A 194 9.23 0.77 8.10
CA ILE A 194 8.98 2.17 7.73
C ILE A 194 9.22 3.01 8.98
N GLY A 195 10.17 3.94 8.96
CA GLY A 195 10.44 4.84 10.07
C GLY A 195 9.15 5.52 10.57
N VAL A 196 8.62 5.02 11.67
CA VAL A 196 7.48 5.61 12.37
C VAL A 196 8.01 6.29 13.61
N TYR A 197 7.81 7.59 13.70
CA TYR A 197 8.26 8.40 14.83
C TYR A 197 7.05 8.97 15.55
N ALA A 198 6.92 8.65 16.84
CA ALA A 198 5.75 8.91 17.65
C ALA A 198 6.05 9.82 18.82
N TRP A 199 5.05 10.58 19.26
CA TRP A 199 5.10 11.36 20.50
C TRP A 199 3.89 11.03 21.37
N PHE A 200 4.06 11.18 22.68
CA PHE A 200 3.16 10.68 23.69
C PHE A 200 2.75 11.78 24.67
N ASP A 201 1.59 11.59 25.30
CA ASP A 201 1.15 12.39 26.42
C ASP A 201 1.95 12.05 27.70
N PRO A 202 1.83 12.84 28.79
CA PRO A 202 2.51 12.55 30.06
C PRO A 202 2.12 11.23 30.72
N HIS A 203 1.04 10.60 30.29
CA HIS A 203 0.55 9.32 30.80
C HIS A 203 0.94 8.14 29.92
N GLY A 204 1.66 8.41 28.80
CA GLY A 204 2.14 7.40 27.86
C GLY A 204 1.15 7.06 26.73
N GLY A 205 0.04 7.79 26.60
CA GLY A 205 -0.89 7.65 25.48
C GLY A 205 -0.34 8.25 24.21
N LEU A 206 -0.54 7.57 23.08
CA LEU A 206 -0.09 8.02 21.76
C LEU A 206 -0.89 9.26 21.31
N GLU A 207 -0.24 10.39 21.15
CA GLU A 207 -0.87 11.64 20.69
C GLU A 207 -0.67 11.93 19.20
N GLY A 208 0.38 11.37 18.62
CA GLY A 208 0.64 11.55 17.20
C GLY A 208 1.88 10.82 16.73
N TYR A 209 2.00 10.74 15.42
CA TYR A 209 3.15 10.11 14.76
C TYR A 209 3.34 10.65 13.35
N ILE A 210 4.52 10.44 12.82
CA ILE A 210 4.82 10.55 11.39
C ILE A 210 5.41 9.23 10.88
N ARG A 211 5.16 8.95 9.60
CA ARG A 211 5.81 7.86 8.85
C ARG A 211 6.75 8.49 7.82
N ALA A 212 8.03 8.42 8.09
CA ALA A 212 9.05 9.04 7.24
C ALA A 212 10.27 8.12 7.10
N PHE A 213 10.80 8.01 5.89
CA PHE A 213 11.93 7.14 5.56
C PHE A 213 12.71 7.68 4.36
N PRO A 214 13.97 7.27 4.16
CA PRO A 214 14.71 7.59 2.96
C PRO A 214 14.04 7.02 1.71
N ALA A 215 13.97 7.80 0.61
CA ALA A 215 13.43 7.30 -0.64
C ALA A 215 14.32 6.20 -1.24
N GLU A 216 13.71 5.17 -1.83
CA GLU A 216 14.43 4.03 -2.41
C GLU A 216 15.38 4.43 -3.55
N ASP A 217 14.94 5.39 -4.38
CA ASP A 217 15.69 5.89 -5.53
C ASP A 217 16.68 7.00 -5.18
N ASN A 218 16.54 7.62 -4.01
CA ASN A 218 17.44 8.66 -3.51
C ASN A 218 17.49 8.65 -1.97
N PRO A 219 18.48 8.00 -1.35
CA PRO A 219 18.59 7.90 0.10
C PRO A 219 18.80 9.25 0.79
N ARG A 220 19.15 10.32 0.04
CA ARG A 220 19.22 11.69 0.55
C ARG A 220 17.90 12.46 0.47
N ALA A 221 16.83 11.83 0.01
CA ALA A 221 15.48 12.36 0.06
C ALA A 221 14.69 11.70 1.19
N LEU A 222 14.27 12.46 2.19
CA LEU A 222 13.34 11.99 3.22
C LEU A 222 11.92 12.00 2.63
N THR A 223 11.22 10.88 2.70
CA THR A 223 9.82 10.78 2.25
C THR A 223 8.91 10.65 3.46
N CYS A 224 7.98 11.59 3.62
CA CYS A 224 6.90 11.50 4.60
C CYS A 224 5.64 10.98 3.90
N LEU A 225 5.19 9.79 4.30
CA LEU A 225 3.96 9.18 3.78
C LEU A 225 2.71 9.61 4.51
N GLU A 226 2.86 9.91 5.81
CA GLU A 226 1.70 10.12 6.68
C GLU A 226 2.13 10.91 7.92
N ALA A 227 1.23 11.76 8.39
CA ALA A 227 1.35 12.45 9.66
C ALA A 227 -0.03 12.50 10.33
N THR A 228 -0.07 12.21 11.62
CA THR A 228 -1.31 12.17 12.41
C THR A 228 -1.05 12.80 13.78
N GLY A 229 -2.03 13.53 14.32
CA GLY A 229 -1.92 14.29 15.56
C GLY A 229 -1.72 15.78 15.33
N ASP A 230 -1.06 16.47 16.27
CA ASP A 230 -0.77 17.91 16.12
C ASP A 230 0.14 18.17 14.91
N PRO A 231 -0.33 18.92 13.88
CA PRO A 231 0.44 19.18 12.68
C PRO A 231 1.70 20.03 12.95
N ARG A 232 1.72 20.88 13.99
CA ARG A 232 2.91 21.65 14.37
C ARG A 232 4.00 20.75 14.92
N GLN A 233 3.61 19.82 15.82
CA GLN A 233 4.55 18.82 16.35
C GLN A 233 5.05 17.90 15.22
N GLY A 234 4.17 17.44 14.33
CA GLY A 234 4.55 16.62 13.18
C GLY A 234 5.58 17.32 12.28
N LEU A 235 5.36 18.60 11.94
CA LEU A 235 6.33 19.39 11.17
C LEU A 235 7.65 19.60 11.92
N ALA A 236 7.61 19.82 13.24
CA ALA A 236 8.81 19.94 14.05
C ALA A 236 9.64 18.65 14.05
N VAL A 237 9.00 17.49 14.19
CA VAL A 237 9.65 16.18 14.09
C VAL A 237 10.25 15.96 12.70
N LEU A 238 9.49 16.25 11.62
CA LEU A 238 10.02 16.15 10.24
C LEU A 238 11.23 17.05 10.03
N ARG A 239 11.18 18.30 10.52
CA ARG A 239 12.29 19.23 10.43
C ARG A 239 13.53 18.75 11.21
N ASP A 240 13.32 18.19 12.39
CA ASP A 240 14.40 17.65 13.22
C ASP A 240 15.06 16.42 12.57
N LEU A 241 14.26 15.48 12.07
CA LEU A 241 14.75 14.34 11.30
C LEU A 241 15.53 14.78 10.05
N PHE A 242 15.00 15.75 9.32
CA PHE A 242 15.63 16.29 8.12
C PHE A 242 16.97 16.96 8.43
N LYS A 243 17.04 17.74 9.53
CA LYS A 243 18.23 18.45 9.98
C LYS A 243 19.32 17.52 10.51
N ASN A 244 18.92 16.49 11.25
CA ASN A 244 19.83 15.54 11.89
C ASN A 244 20.25 14.38 10.99
N GLY A 245 19.50 14.13 9.91
CA GLY A 245 19.84 13.18 8.87
C GLY A 245 20.63 13.84 7.73
N ASP A 246 21.26 13.04 6.90
CA ASP A 246 22.00 13.50 5.71
C ASP A 246 21.05 13.64 4.51
N TYR A 247 19.99 14.47 4.64
CA TYR A 247 18.99 14.67 3.63
C TYR A 247 19.12 16.02 2.91
N ASP A 248 18.85 16.05 1.61
CA ASP A 248 18.83 17.25 0.76
C ASP A 248 17.41 17.75 0.47
N SER A 249 16.43 16.86 0.52
CA SER A 249 15.04 17.16 0.21
C SER A 249 14.06 16.36 1.04
N LEU A 250 12.89 16.94 1.28
CA LEU A 250 11.73 16.29 1.88
C LEU A 250 10.63 16.15 0.84
N ALA A 251 10.10 14.97 0.69
CA ALA A 251 8.93 14.72 -0.15
C ALA A 251 7.72 14.32 0.72
N PHE A 252 6.55 14.84 0.41
CA PHE A 252 5.29 14.33 0.93
C PHE A 252 4.23 14.26 -0.15
N PHE A 253 3.29 13.38 0.10
CA PHE A 253 2.22 13.07 -0.81
C PHE A 253 0.92 13.58 -0.22
N THR A 254 0.10 14.21 -1.06
CA THR A 254 -1.30 14.46 -0.73
C THR A 254 -2.18 13.70 -1.71
N LEU A 255 -3.29 13.26 -1.20
CA LEU A 255 -4.42 12.81 -2.01
C LEU A 255 -5.22 14.02 -2.45
#